data_e34d9cf0602a57a45296d9e410ce5512
#
_entry.id   e34d9cf0602a57a45296d9e410ce5512
#
_cell.length_a   1.000
_cell.length_b   1.000
_cell.length_c   1.000
_cell.angle_alpha   90.00
_cell.angle_beta   90.00
_cell.angle_gamma   90.00
#
_symmetry.space_group_name_H-M   'P 1'
#
loop_
_entity.id
_entity.type
_entity.pdbx_description
1 polymer ?
#
loop_
_entity_poly.entity_id
_entity_poly.type
_entity_poly.pdbx_seq_one_letter_code
_entity_poly.pdbx_strand_id
1 'polypeptide(L)'
;MAEVGTDRQSRRDLLPSKVDPTVFDESFLRQLERLQLITRTAVHGGMKGIRRSVKRGQSVEFTDYRDYALGDDLRALDWNVYARLERLFIKLFIEEEDVTVHILLDASASMATGSPDKLLFGKRAAAALAYVGLASYDRVSLAVLQGRVARRFPAVRGTGRIFQVLADLSGIGASTGATDLAAAARHYAAQLTQRGPLILISDLFDPNAERVVSELAGTRCEVALLHTLSPDELDPPLEGDLRVVDSETGDGVDITADLYTLDAYRQRLAEWQARLEQVSTKRRVSYVPTPTTLPLTELVFAELRRRRVVAA
;
A
#
# COMPACT_ATOMS: atom_id res chain seq x y z
N MET A 1 -49.41 -12.49 4.71
CA MET A 1 -48.40 -12.30 3.66
C MET A 1 -48.11 -10.81 3.60
N ALA A 2 -47.08 -10.35 4.23
CA ALA A 2 -46.62 -8.96 4.22
C ALA A 2 -45.23 -8.93 3.59
N GLU A 3 -45.10 -8.11 2.55
CA GLU A 3 -43.93 -7.98 1.68
C GLU A 3 -42.72 -7.48 2.44
N VAL A 4 -41.63 -8.25 2.36
CA VAL A 4 -40.29 -7.82 2.70
C VAL A 4 -39.65 -7.26 1.42
N GLY A 5 -39.87 -5.97 1.19
CA GLY A 5 -39.37 -5.31 -0.01
C GLY A 5 -39.08 -3.85 0.19
N THR A 6 -38.12 -3.46 1.07
CA THR A 6 -37.75 -2.01 1.15
C THR A 6 -36.38 -1.76 1.80
N ASP A 7 -35.41 -2.65 1.68
CA ASP A 7 -34.08 -2.34 2.27
C ASP A 7 -32.91 -2.24 1.26
N ARG A 8 -33.18 -2.43 -0.03
CA ARG A 8 -32.14 -2.34 -1.08
C ARG A 8 -31.90 -0.94 -1.65
N GLN A 9 -32.86 -0.03 -1.51
CA GLN A 9 -32.77 1.31 -2.08
C GLN A 9 -32.07 2.31 -1.16
N SER A 10 -32.21 2.13 0.16
CA SER A 10 -31.71 3.12 1.14
C SER A 10 -30.19 3.12 1.34
N ARG A 11 -29.47 2.09 0.89
CA ARG A 11 -27.99 2.01 1.06
C ARG A 11 -27.19 2.50 -0.14
N ARG A 12 -27.79 2.63 -1.31
CA ARG A 12 -27.15 3.31 -2.46
C ARG A 12 -26.91 4.79 -2.21
N ASP A 13 -27.69 5.39 -1.34
CA ASP A 13 -27.60 6.81 -0.99
C ASP A 13 -26.47 7.13 0.03
N LEU A 14 -25.78 6.11 0.54
CA LEU A 14 -24.67 6.27 1.50
C LEU A 14 -23.31 6.55 0.85
N LEU A 15 -23.17 6.28 -0.45
CA LEU A 15 -21.94 6.60 -1.18
C LEU A 15 -22.00 8.06 -1.65
N PRO A 16 -20.99 8.89 -1.36
CA PRO A 16 -20.88 10.19 -1.99
C PRO A 16 -20.97 10.03 -3.51
N SER A 17 -21.62 10.94 -4.19
CA SER A 17 -21.87 10.93 -5.65
C SER A 17 -20.61 10.79 -6.53
N LYS A 18 -19.43 10.81 -5.94
CA LYS A 18 -18.13 10.69 -6.60
C LYS A 18 -17.50 9.28 -6.52
N VAL A 19 -18.10 8.35 -5.77
CA VAL A 19 -17.58 6.97 -5.67
C VAL A 19 -18.29 6.12 -6.70
N ASP A 20 -17.51 5.50 -7.61
CA ASP A 20 -18.05 4.64 -8.65
C ASP A 20 -18.47 3.29 -8.04
N PRO A 21 -19.75 2.92 -8.09
CA PRO A 21 -20.25 1.66 -7.57
C PRO A 21 -19.77 0.43 -8.37
N THR A 22 -19.25 0.60 -9.57
CA THR A 22 -18.65 -0.50 -10.34
C THR A 22 -17.27 -0.87 -9.83
N VAL A 23 -16.56 0.09 -9.26
CA VAL A 23 -15.23 -0.12 -8.63
C VAL A 23 -15.38 -0.61 -7.19
N PHE A 24 -16.26 0.04 -6.42
CA PHE A 24 -16.49 -0.23 -5.00
C PHE A 24 -17.93 -0.66 -4.77
N ASP A 25 -18.20 -1.91 -5.10
CA ASP A 25 -19.53 -2.51 -4.95
C ASP A 25 -19.88 -2.78 -3.47
N GLU A 26 -21.12 -3.17 -3.23
CA GLU A 26 -21.61 -3.47 -1.87
C GLU A 26 -20.83 -4.62 -1.21
N SER A 27 -20.33 -5.57 -2.00
CA SER A 27 -19.53 -6.69 -1.48
C SER A 27 -18.18 -6.21 -0.96
N PHE A 28 -17.55 -5.30 -1.67
CA PHE A 28 -16.31 -4.66 -1.23
C PHE A 28 -16.51 -3.81 0.03
N LEU A 29 -17.58 -3.03 0.10
CA LEU A 29 -17.88 -2.22 1.30
C LEU A 29 -18.09 -3.08 2.53
N ARG A 30 -18.76 -4.24 2.39
CA ARG A 30 -18.87 -5.22 3.50
C ARG A 30 -17.54 -5.82 3.90
N GLN A 31 -16.62 -6.05 2.95
CA GLN A 31 -15.25 -6.48 3.28
C GLN A 31 -14.51 -5.38 4.04
N LEU A 32 -14.65 -4.13 3.63
CA LEU A 32 -14.04 -2.99 4.31
C LEU A 32 -14.57 -2.82 5.75
N GLU A 33 -15.87 -3.03 5.98
CA GLU A 33 -16.47 -3.04 7.32
C GLU A 33 -15.89 -4.17 8.20
N ARG A 34 -15.67 -5.37 7.65
CA ARG A 34 -14.99 -6.46 8.36
C ARG A 34 -13.57 -6.10 8.73
N LEU A 35 -12.83 -5.49 7.82
CA LEU A 35 -11.48 -4.97 8.08
C LEU A 35 -11.48 -3.91 9.20
N GLN A 36 -12.52 -3.08 9.27
CA GLN A 36 -12.72 -2.13 10.34
C GLN A 36 -12.80 -2.80 11.70
N LEU A 37 -13.58 -3.86 11.83
CA LEU A 37 -13.73 -4.61 13.08
C LEU A 37 -12.39 -5.21 13.51
N ILE A 38 -11.68 -5.84 12.58
CA ILE A 38 -10.38 -6.47 12.83
C ILE A 38 -9.34 -5.43 13.27
N THR A 39 -9.24 -4.33 12.54
CA THR A 39 -8.27 -3.27 12.82
C THR A 39 -8.58 -2.58 14.16
N ARG A 40 -9.85 -2.32 14.47
CA ARG A 40 -10.26 -1.78 15.77
C ARG A 40 -9.89 -2.71 16.91
N THR A 41 -10.13 -4.00 16.78
CA THR A 41 -9.79 -5.00 17.81
C THR A 41 -8.28 -5.05 18.02
N ALA A 42 -7.48 -5.03 16.94
CA ALA A 42 -6.03 -5.02 17.01
C ALA A 42 -5.48 -3.76 17.71
N VAL A 43 -6.02 -2.59 17.36
CA VAL A 43 -5.58 -1.29 17.93
C VAL A 43 -6.01 -1.13 19.38
N HIS A 44 -7.23 -1.57 19.77
CA HIS A 44 -7.72 -1.47 21.15
C HIS A 44 -7.16 -2.56 22.07
N GLY A 45 -6.70 -3.69 21.50
CA GLY A 45 -6.10 -4.81 22.26
C GLY A 45 -4.70 -4.55 22.83
N GLY A 46 -4.27 -3.31 22.94
CA GLY A 46 -2.99 -2.93 23.58
C GLY A 46 -1.80 -2.84 22.63
N MET A 47 -2.03 -2.98 21.33
CA MET A 47 -0.98 -2.83 20.31
C MET A 47 -0.89 -1.39 19.80
N LYS A 48 -0.98 -0.40 20.68
CA LYS A 48 -0.59 0.97 20.33
C LYS A 48 0.89 0.98 19.95
N GLY A 49 1.12 1.08 18.68
CA GLY A 49 2.30 1.53 17.99
C GLY A 49 3.67 1.18 18.59
N ILE A 50 4.28 0.12 18.08
CA ILE A 50 5.70 -0.20 18.29
C ILE A 50 6.63 0.83 17.61
N ARG A 51 6.12 1.95 17.12
CA ARG A 51 6.92 3.07 16.59
C ARG A 51 7.01 4.20 17.59
N ARG A 52 7.51 3.87 18.79
CA ARG A 52 7.90 4.88 19.77
C ARG A 52 9.34 5.26 19.52
N SER A 53 9.58 6.40 18.88
CA SER A 53 10.89 7.02 18.84
C SER A 53 11.10 7.80 20.14
N VAL A 54 12.08 7.39 20.94
CA VAL A 54 12.51 8.16 22.12
C VAL A 54 13.45 9.25 21.61
N LYS A 55 12.93 10.43 21.33
CA LYS A 55 13.73 11.64 21.06
C LYS A 55 13.63 12.62 22.19
N ARG A 56 14.74 13.34 22.44
CA ARG A 56 14.80 14.48 23.35
C ARG A 56 14.11 15.67 22.65
N GLY A 57 12.98 16.16 23.19
CA GLY A 57 12.38 17.38 22.67
C GLY A 57 10.86 17.43 22.90
N GLN A 58 10.28 18.56 22.77
CA GLN A 58 8.93 18.98 23.08
C GLN A 58 7.85 18.03 22.53
N SER A 59 7.49 16.98 23.28
CA SER A 59 6.33 16.15 23.01
C SER A 59 5.36 16.14 24.19
N VAL A 60 4.12 15.74 23.90
CA VAL A 60 2.94 15.97 24.72
C VAL A 60 2.70 14.88 25.73
N GLU A 61 3.30 13.67 25.58
CA GLU A 61 3.02 12.54 26.48
C GLU A 61 4.28 12.09 27.23
N PHE A 62 4.24 12.27 28.55
CA PHE A 62 5.26 11.79 29.48
C PHE A 62 5.27 10.25 29.50
N THR A 63 6.47 9.66 29.42
CA THR A 63 6.61 8.20 29.42
C THR A 63 7.31 7.66 30.62
N ASP A 64 8.48 8.22 30.97
CA ASP A 64 9.33 7.67 32.01
C ASP A 64 10.37 8.70 32.46
N TYR A 65 11.06 8.38 33.56
CA TYR A 65 12.20 9.13 34.07
C TYR A 65 13.52 8.37 33.80
N ARG A 66 14.54 9.09 33.45
CA ARG A 66 15.90 8.58 33.39
C ARG A 66 16.81 9.43 34.29
N ASP A 67 17.78 8.80 34.93
CA ASP A 67 18.83 9.53 35.65
C ASP A 67 19.56 10.49 34.71
N TYR A 68 19.83 11.70 35.20
CA TYR A 68 20.62 12.70 34.50
C TYR A 68 22.02 12.20 34.27
N ALA A 69 22.54 12.35 33.07
CA ALA A 69 23.94 12.13 32.72
C ALA A 69 24.58 13.46 32.30
N LEU A 70 25.89 13.62 32.59
CA LEU A 70 26.62 14.84 32.26
C LEU A 70 26.54 15.13 30.74
N GLY A 71 26.04 16.33 30.39
CA GLY A 71 25.82 16.74 29.01
C GLY A 71 24.33 16.66 28.56
N ASP A 72 23.43 16.21 29.41
CA ASP A 72 22.01 16.23 29.13
C ASP A 72 21.43 17.67 29.22
N ASP A 73 20.36 17.92 28.44
CA ASP A 73 19.70 19.23 28.44
C ASP A 73 18.95 19.48 29.77
N LEU A 74 19.38 20.48 30.51
CA LEU A 74 18.82 20.87 31.80
C LEU A 74 17.36 21.32 31.70
N ARG A 75 16.85 21.67 30.50
CA ARG A 75 15.45 22.02 30.29
C ARG A 75 14.49 20.85 30.43
N ALA A 76 15.01 19.63 30.24
CA ALA A 76 14.24 18.39 30.40
C ALA A 76 14.27 17.85 31.85
N LEU A 77 14.92 18.52 32.78
CA LEU A 77 15.02 18.16 34.19
C LEU A 77 13.67 18.35 34.89
N ASP A 78 13.26 17.33 35.69
CA ASP A 78 12.09 17.48 36.55
C ASP A 78 12.48 18.05 37.90
N TRP A 79 12.33 19.35 38.06
CA TRP A 79 12.62 20.05 39.32
C TRP A 79 11.71 19.62 40.49
N ASN A 80 10.50 19.14 40.21
CA ASN A 80 9.58 18.65 41.24
C ASN A 80 10.04 17.29 41.82
N VAL A 81 10.60 16.43 40.97
CA VAL A 81 11.17 15.15 41.39
C VAL A 81 12.47 15.40 42.14
N TYR A 82 13.31 16.34 41.67
CA TYR A 82 14.52 16.72 42.37
C TYR A 82 14.23 17.26 43.80
N ALA A 83 13.21 18.09 43.97
CA ALA A 83 12.83 18.64 45.26
C ALA A 83 12.35 17.59 46.28
N ARG A 84 11.95 16.41 45.80
CA ARG A 84 11.44 15.31 46.68
C ARG A 84 12.49 14.22 46.91
N LEU A 85 13.30 13.92 45.91
CA LEU A 85 14.18 12.75 45.95
C LEU A 85 15.68 13.13 45.97
N GLU A 86 16.00 14.43 45.86
CA GLU A 86 17.38 14.94 45.77
C GLU A 86 18.24 14.27 44.67
N ARG A 87 17.54 13.72 43.65
CA ARG A 87 18.16 13.09 42.48
C ARG A 87 17.70 13.77 41.20
N LEU A 88 18.63 13.93 40.28
CA LEU A 88 18.35 14.58 38.99
C LEU A 88 17.77 13.56 38.00
N PHE A 89 16.53 13.77 37.57
CA PHE A 89 15.85 12.96 36.58
C PHE A 89 15.47 13.80 35.36
N ILE A 90 15.66 13.21 34.17
CA ILE A 90 15.21 13.74 32.91
C ILE A 90 13.87 13.11 32.55
N LYS A 91 12.90 13.96 32.21
CA LYS A 91 11.63 13.50 31.61
C LYS A 91 11.89 12.96 30.23
N LEU A 92 11.49 11.71 30.01
CA LEU A 92 11.42 11.11 28.69
C LEU A 92 10.01 11.31 28.16
N PHE A 93 9.94 11.93 26.99
CA PHE A 93 8.69 12.11 26.26
C PHE A 93 8.68 11.18 25.06
N ILE A 94 7.52 10.67 24.69
CA ILE A 94 7.29 9.99 23.42
C ILE A 94 6.88 11.04 22.42
N GLU A 95 7.67 11.21 21.40
CA GLU A 95 7.27 11.92 20.21
C GLU A 95 6.48 10.93 19.34
N GLU A 96 5.17 11.17 19.14
CA GLU A 96 4.44 10.48 18.10
C GLU A 96 5.00 10.96 16.76
N GLU A 97 5.87 10.16 16.15
CA GLU A 97 6.26 10.42 14.77
C GLU A 97 4.99 10.31 13.91
N ASP A 98 4.64 11.40 13.23
CA ASP A 98 3.57 11.43 12.22
C ASP A 98 3.96 10.49 11.06
N VAL A 99 3.56 9.23 11.17
CA VAL A 99 3.81 8.22 10.14
C VAL A 99 2.87 8.45 8.97
N THR A 100 3.43 8.50 7.77
CA THR A 100 2.64 8.57 6.54
C THR A 100 2.72 7.24 5.80
N VAL A 101 1.57 6.63 5.58
CA VAL A 101 1.43 5.45 4.72
C VAL A 101 1.36 5.93 3.27
N HIS A 102 2.36 5.59 2.49
CA HIS A 102 2.43 5.93 1.07
C HIS A 102 1.93 4.76 0.25
N ILE A 103 0.86 4.96 -0.52
CA ILE A 103 0.29 3.97 -1.42
C ILE A 103 0.48 4.46 -2.84
N LEU A 104 1.26 3.71 -3.63
CA LEU A 104 1.51 3.97 -5.03
C LEU A 104 0.76 2.93 -5.84
N LEU A 105 -0.13 3.39 -6.70
CA LEU A 105 -0.86 2.54 -7.63
C LEU A 105 -0.31 2.76 -9.03
N ASP A 106 0.19 1.69 -9.62
CA ASP A 106 0.50 1.66 -11.05
C ASP A 106 -0.81 1.65 -11.84
N ALA A 107 -0.92 2.55 -12.78
CA ALA A 107 -2.03 2.64 -13.71
C ALA A 107 -1.53 2.65 -15.18
N SER A 108 -0.50 1.87 -15.48
CA SER A 108 -0.05 1.57 -16.84
C SER A 108 -1.14 0.86 -17.64
N ALA A 109 -1.00 0.79 -18.95
CA ALA A 109 -1.95 0.11 -19.82
C ALA A 109 -2.01 -1.40 -19.50
N SER A 110 -0.88 -2.01 -19.14
CA SER A 110 -0.80 -3.41 -18.73
C SER A 110 -1.69 -3.73 -17.52
N MET A 111 -1.83 -2.80 -16.58
CA MET A 111 -2.71 -2.97 -15.40
C MET A 111 -4.20 -3.06 -15.75
N ALA A 112 -4.64 -2.57 -16.91
CA ALA A 112 -6.04 -2.68 -17.38
C ALA A 112 -6.36 -4.03 -18.03
N THR A 113 -5.45 -5.00 -17.95
CA THR A 113 -5.60 -6.34 -18.54
C THR A 113 -5.75 -7.40 -17.44
N GLY A 114 -6.11 -8.62 -17.88
CA GLY A 114 -6.26 -9.78 -16.99
C GLY A 114 -7.70 -9.99 -16.50
N SER A 115 -7.97 -11.19 -16.03
CA SER A 115 -9.26 -11.57 -15.44
C SER A 115 -9.02 -12.29 -14.11
N PRO A 116 -9.39 -11.71 -12.95
CA PRO A 116 -9.91 -10.34 -12.74
C PRO A 116 -8.94 -9.22 -13.12
N ASP A 117 -9.50 -8.08 -13.52
CA ASP A 117 -8.76 -6.86 -13.90
C ASP A 117 -7.79 -6.40 -12.79
N LYS A 118 -6.50 -6.24 -13.14
CA LYS A 118 -5.45 -5.89 -12.18
C LYS A 118 -5.62 -4.49 -11.61
N LEU A 119 -6.05 -3.51 -12.43
CA LEU A 119 -6.26 -2.15 -11.96
C LEU A 119 -7.43 -2.07 -10.98
N LEU A 120 -8.52 -2.80 -11.25
CA LEU A 120 -9.65 -2.90 -10.32
C LEU A 120 -9.22 -3.53 -8.99
N PHE A 121 -8.48 -4.64 -9.06
CA PHE A 121 -7.92 -5.27 -7.87
C PHE A 121 -6.98 -4.31 -7.12
N GLY A 122 -6.08 -3.63 -7.84
CA GLY A 122 -5.15 -2.65 -7.29
C GLY A 122 -5.85 -1.49 -6.57
N LYS A 123 -6.92 -0.95 -7.14
CA LYS A 123 -7.75 0.09 -6.50
C LYS A 123 -8.38 -0.42 -5.20
N ARG A 124 -8.93 -1.63 -5.21
CA ARG A 124 -9.53 -2.26 -4.02
C ARG A 124 -8.47 -2.55 -2.94
N ALA A 125 -7.31 -3.04 -3.33
CA ALA A 125 -6.18 -3.25 -2.43
C ALA A 125 -5.68 -1.93 -1.82
N ALA A 126 -5.52 -0.89 -2.65
CA ALA A 126 -5.15 0.45 -2.18
C ALA A 126 -6.16 1.02 -1.19
N ALA A 127 -7.47 0.87 -1.45
CA ALA A 127 -8.54 1.30 -0.56
C ALA A 127 -8.51 0.56 0.79
N ALA A 128 -8.31 -0.76 0.77
CA ALA A 128 -8.21 -1.58 1.98
C ALA A 128 -6.99 -1.20 2.83
N LEU A 129 -5.82 -1.00 2.20
CA LEU A 129 -4.60 -0.57 2.88
C LEU A 129 -4.71 0.86 3.42
N ALA A 130 -5.32 1.77 2.64
CA ALA A 130 -5.62 3.13 3.09
C ALA A 130 -6.51 3.11 4.32
N TYR A 131 -7.56 2.27 4.30
CA TYR A 131 -8.44 2.13 5.46
C TYR A 131 -7.69 1.70 6.72
N VAL A 132 -6.79 0.73 6.62
CA VAL A 132 -5.95 0.27 7.75
C VAL A 132 -5.10 1.41 8.30
N GLY A 133 -4.45 2.18 7.43
CA GLY A 133 -3.67 3.36 7.84
C GLY A 133 -4.53 4.41 8.55
N LEU A 134 -5.69 4.75 7.97
CA LEU A 134 -6.63 5.72 8.55
C LEU A 134 -7.21 5.25 9.90
N ALA A 135 -7.45 3.94 10.06
CA ALA A 135 -7.93 3.36 11.31
C ALA A 135 -6.86 3.36 12.42
N SER A 136 -5.59 3.33 12.03
CA SER A 136 -4.45 3.48 12.95
C SER A 136 -4.08 4.95 13.23
N TYR A 137 -4.89 5.91 12.76
CA TYR A 137 -4.63 7.33 12.84
C TYR A 137 -3.36 7.80 12.09
N ASP A 138 -2.79 6.97 11.22
CA ASP A 138 -1.72 7.37 10.33
C ASP A 138 -2.21 8.37 9.26
N ARG A 139 -1.30 9.14 8.70
CA ARG A 139 -1.56 9.88 7.46
C ARG A 139 -1.50 8.90 6.29
N VAL A 140 -2.41 9.03 5.34
CA VAL A 140 -2.42 8.23 4.11
C VAL A 140 -2.20 9.14 2.92
N SER A 141 -1.18 8.86 2.13
CA SER A 141 -0.83 9.54 0.88
C SER A 141 -1.00 8.56 -0.27
N LEU A 142 -1.91 8.85 -1.18
CA LEU A 142 -2.13 8.11 -2.41
C LEU A 142 -1.36 8.78 -3.56
N ALA A 143 -0.73 7.99 -4.42
CA ALA A 143 -0.16 8.44 -5.67
C ALA A 143 -0.43 7.43 -6.78
N VAL A 144 -0.55 7.92 -8.01
CA VAL A 144 -0.73 7.11 -9.22
C VAL A 144 0.47 7.30 -10.12
N LEU A 145 1.05 6.19 -10.54
CA LEU A 145 2.16 6.18 -11.48
C LEU A 145 1.61 5.99 -12.89
N GLN A 146 1.84 6.98 -13.77
CA GLN A 146 1.40 6.98 -15.16
C GLN A 146 2.44 7.67 -16.05
N GLY A 147 2.76 7.09 -17.20
CA GLY A 147 3.80 7.63 -18.07
C GLY A 147 5.13 7.71 -17.32
N ARG A 148 5.66 8.93 -17.17
CA ARG A 148 6.94 9.18 -16.47
C ARG A 148 6.77 9.95 -15.15
N VAL A 149 5.56 10.12 -14.69
CA VAL A 149 5.22 11.01 -13.57
C VAL A 149 4.39 10.29 -12.53
N ALA A 150 4.56 10.68 -11.29
CA ALA A 150 3.67 10.30 -10.21
C ALA A 150 2.69 11.47 -9.92
N ARG A 151 1.39 11.22 -10.05
CA ARG A 151 0.34 12.14 -9.62
C ARG A 151 -0.02 11.86 -8.18
N ARG A 152 0.17 12.82 -7.30
CA ARG A 152 -0.13 12.67 -5.86
C ARG A 152 -1.48 13.28 -5.53
N PHE A 153 -2.20 12.62 -4.63
CA PHE A 153 -3.40 13.16 -3.99
C PHE A 153 -3.04 13.77 -2.63
N PRO A 154 -3.83 14.73 -2.15
CA PRO A 154 -3.63 15.29 -0.82
C PRO A 154 -3.64 14.20 0.25
N ALA A 155 -2.66 14.22 1.15
CA ALA A 155 -2.63 13.27 2.25
C ALA A 155 -3.78 13.52 3.23
N VAL A 156 -4.44 12.45 3.66
CA VAL A 156 -5.60 12.49 4.55
C VAL A 156 -5.34 11.74 5.86
N ARG A 157 -6.07 12.05 6.92
CA ARG A 157 -5.99 11.40 8.23
C ARG A 157 -7.39 11.17 8.81
N GLY A 158 -7.55 10.04 9.51
CA GLY A 158 -8.79 9.66 10.18
C GLY A 158 -9.77 8.91 9.29
N THR A 159 -10.50 7.98 9.89
CA THR A 159 -11.39 7.03 9.19
C THR A 159 -12.50 7.69 8.38
N GLY A 160 -12.99 8.87 8.79
CA GLY A 160 -14.01 9.62 8.06
C GLY A 160 -13.56 10.09 6.66
N ARG A 161 -12.26 10.02 6.35
CA ARG A 161 -11.72 10.39 5.05
C ARG A 161 -11.67 9.25 4.04
N ILE A 162 -12.11 8.05 4.41
CA ILE A 162 -12.10 6.90 3.50
C ILE A 162 -12.88 7.16 2.20
N PHE A 163 -14.04 7.80 2.29
CA PHE A 163 -14.83 8.11 1.10
C PHE A 163 -14.12 9.06 0.12
N GLN A 164 -13.26 9.94 0.62
CA GLN A 164 -12.41 10.77 -0.24
C GLN A 164 -11.40 9.89 -0.99
N VAL A 165 -10.75 8.95 -0.30
CA VAL A 165 -9.81 8.01 -0.92
C VAL A 165 -10.52 7.13 -1.96
N LEU A 166 -11.73 6.64 -1.66
CA LEU A 166 -12.52 5.85 -2.60
C LEU A 166 -12.88 6.67 -3.85
N ALA A 167 -13.24 7.94 -3.68
CA ALA A 167 -13.56 8.84 -4.80
C ALA A 167 -12.30 9.11 -5.67
N ASP A 168 -11.16 9.35 -5.03
CA ASP A 168 -9.88 9.56 -5.71
C ASP A 168 -9.49 8.32 -6.52
N LEU A 169 -9.60 7.12 -5.93
CA LEU A 169 -9.32 5.83 -6.59
C LEU A 169 -10.30 5.53 -7.73
N SER A 170 -11.61 5.84 -7.56
CA SER A 170 -12.62 5.66 -8.61
C SER A 170 -12.25 6.41 -9.88
N GLY A 171 -11.74 7.62 -9.74
CA GLY A 171 -11.38 8.48 -10.87
C GLY A 171 -10.07 8.10 -11.58
N ILE A 172 -9.37 7.04 -11.16
CA ILE A 172 -8.15 6.58 -11.81
C ILE A 172 -8.52 5.68 -12.98
N GLY A 173 -8.08 6.03 -14.19
CA GLY A 173 -8.10 5.18 -15.38
C GLY A 173 -6.71 4.66 -15.71
N ALA A 174 -6.61 3.62 -16.52
CA ALA A 174 -5.33 3.18 -17.07
C ALA A 174 -4.75 4.23 -18.02
N SER A 175 -3.43 4.27 -18.13
CA SER A 175 -2.71 5.05 -19.14
C SER A 175 -3.02 4.52 -20.54
N THR A 176 -3.02 5.42 -21.53
CA THR A 176 -3.22 5.07 -22.95
C THR A 176 -1.92 5.03 -23.74
N GLY A 177 -0.78 5.07 -23.10
CA GLY A 177 0.54 5.07 -23.76
C GLY A 177 1.60 4.43 -22.89
N ALA A 178 2.81 4.33 -23.47
CA ALA A 178 3.94 3.72 -22.80
C ALA A 178 4.23 4.35 -21.44
N THR A 179 4.45 3.53 -20.45
CA THR A 179 4.78 3.92 -19.07
C THR A 179 6.26 3.63 -18.82
N ASP A 180 7.00 4.63 -18.31
CA ASP A 180 8.33 4.45 -17.73
C ASP A 180 8.15 4.45 -16.19
N LEU A 181 7.85 3.27 -15.66
CA LEU A 181 7.55 3.10 -14.25
C LEU A 181 8.76 3.48 -13.37
N ALA A 182 9.97 3.23 -13.85
CA ALA A 182 11.19 3.62 -13.13
C ALA A 182 11.35 5.14 -13.03
N ALA A 183 11.03 5.89 -14.10
CA ALA A 183 11.03 7.34 -14.04
C ALA A 183 9.93 7.90 -13.14
N ALA A 184 8.72 7.30 -13.17
CA ALA A 184 7.63 7.68 -12.28
C ALA A 184 7.96 7.41 -10.80
N ALA A 185 8.57 6.26 -10.50
CA ALA A 185 9.04 5.92 -9.16
C ALA A 185 10.10 6.91 -8.65
N ARG A 186 11.08 7.26 -9.50
CA ARG A 186 12.10 8.27 -9.20
C ARG A 186 11.47 9.64 -8.95
N HIS A 187 10.53 10.05 -9.80
CA HIS A 187 9.82 11.31 -9.64
C HIS A 187 9.09 11.37 -8.29
N TYR A 188 8.44 10.27 -7.88
CA TYR A 188 7.82 10.17 -6.57
C TYR A 188 8.85 10.24 -5.43
N ALA A 189 9.91 9.45 -5.51
CA ALA A 189 10.97 9.37 -4.51
C ALA A 189 11.64 10.73 -4.25
N ALA A 190 11.87 11.51 -5.31
CA ALA A 190 12.46 12.85 -5.22
C ALA A 190 11.58 13.88 -4.47
N GLN A 191 10.26 13.67 -4.45
CA GLN A 191 9.30 14.55 -3.77
C GLN A 191 8.95 14.06 -2.36
N LEU A 192 9.50 12.91 -1.96
CA LEU A 192 9.15 12.28 -0.69
C LEU A 192 9.88 12.96 0.47
N THR A 193 9.12 13.61 1.34
CA THR A 193 9.65 14.29 2.53
C THR A 193 9.36 13.56 3.84
N GLN A 194 8.31 12.73 3.86
CA GLN A 194 7.81 12.07 5.06
C GLN A 194 8.22 10.59 5.05
N ARG A 195 8.54 10.08 6.24
CA ARG A 195 8.89 8.67 6.43
C ARG A 195 7.64 7.83 6.70
N GLY A 196 7.75 6.56 6.42
CA GLY A 196 6.71 5.57 6.72
C GLY A 196 6.74 4.39 5.77
N PRO A 197 5.74 3.51 5.83
CA PRO A 197 5.58 2.44 4.85
C PRO A 197 5.24 3.02 3.49
N LEU A 198 5.90 2.48 2.47
CA LEU A 198 5.66 2.79 1.08
C LEU A 198 5.28 1.48 0.36
N ILE A 199 4.09 1.44 -0.19
CA ILE A 199 3.53 0.25 -0.81
C ILE A 199 3.29 0.57 -2.28
N LEU A 200 3.99 -0.14 -3.18
CA LEU A 200 3.74 -0.11 -4.61
C LEU A 200 2.86 -1.30 -5.01
N ILE A 201 1.78 -1.03 -5.73
CA ILE A 201 0.88 -2.02 -6.31
C ILE A 201 1.05 -1.93 -7.83
N SER A 202 1.63 -2.96 -8.45
CA SER A 202 1.99 -2.98 -9.88
C SER A 202 2.20 -4.41 -10.36
N ASP A 203 2.01 -4.64 -11.65
CA ASP A 203 2.43 -5.88 -12.32
C ASP A 203 3.91 -5.86 -12.68
N LEU A 204 4.58 -4.69 -12.53
CA LEU A 204 6.00 -4.49 -12.84
C LEU A 204 6.39 -4.87 -14.29
N PHE A 205 5.44 -4.94 -15.22
CA PHE A 205 5.73 -5.19 -16.64
C PHE A 205 6.41 -3.96 -17.27
N ASP A 206 7.60 -3.67 -16.80
CA ASP A 206 8.50 -2.61 -17.28
C ASP A 206 9.88 -3.23 -17.51
N PRO A 207 10.53 -2.97 -18.66
CA PRO A 207 11.88 -3.45 -18.91
C PRO A 207 12.90 -3.08 -17.82
N ASN A 208 12.61 -2.01 -17.08
CA ASN A 208 13.43 -1.50 -15.98
C ASN A 208 12.86 -1.82 -14.59
N ALA A 209 12.08 -2.90 -14.42
CA ALA A 209 11.43 -3.24 -13.15
C ALA A 209 12.40 -3.29 -11.95
N GLU A 210 13.61 -3.84 -12.14
CA GLU A 210 14.65 -3.84 -11.11
C GLU A 210 15.10 -2.43 -10.69
N ARG A 211 15.03 -1.47 -11.62
CA ARG A 211 15.33 -0.07 -11.35
C ARG A 211 14.21 0.58 -10.54
N VAL A 212 12.94 0.22 -10.77
CA VAL A 212 11.81 0.65 -9.91
C VAL A 212 12.09 0.29 -8.46
N VAL A 213 12.48 -0.97 -8.20
CA VAL A 213 12.87 -1.43 -6.85
C VAL A 213 13.99 -0.57 -6.28
N SER A 214 15.00 -0.26 -7.10
CA SER A 214 16.16 0.52 -6.70
C SER A 214 15.84 1.96 -6.32
N GLU A 215 15.00 2.63 -7.13
CA GLU A 215 14.58 4.02 -6.91
C GLU A 215 13.77 4.14 -5.61
N LEU A 216 12.85 3.21 -5.36
CA LEU A 216 12.05 3.21 -4.14
C LEU A 216 12.85 2.81 -2.90
N ALA A 217 13.75 1.83 -3.01
CA ALA A 217 14.65 1.43 -1.91
C ALA A 217 15.60 2.54 -1.47
N GLY A 218 15.93 3.49 -2.36
CA GLY A 218 16.73 4.67 -2.04
C GLY A 218 16.03 5.65 -1.11
N THR A 219 14.73 5.51 -0.88
CA THR A 219 13.97 6.35 0.06
C THR A 219 14.22 5.94 1.50
N ARG A 220 13.82 6.81 2.45
CA ARG A 220 13.89 6.49 3.89
C ARG A 220 12.63 5.76 4.38
N CYS A 221 11.91 5.11 3.47
CA CYS A 221 10.67 4.41 3.72
C CYS A 221 10.89 2.89 3.84
N GLU A 222 9.97 2.22 4.53
CA GLU A 222 9.87 0.77 4.51
C GLU A 222 9.07 0.34 3.29
N VAL A 223 9.76 -0.12 2.25
CA VAL A 223 9.15 -0.41 0.96
C VAL A 223 8.59 -1.82 0.90
N ALA A 224 7.36 -1.94 0.37
CA ALA A 224 6.73 -3.19 -0.04
C ALA A 224 6.27 -3.10 -1.50
N LEU A 225 6.51 -4.16 -2.24
CA LEU A 225 6.02 -4.33 -3.61
C LEU A 225 4.93 -5.38 -3.59
N LEU A 226 3.71 -5.01 -3.92
CA LEU A 226 2.61 -5.92 -4.21
C LEU A 226 2.66 -6.22 -5.71
N HIS A 227 3.29 -7.34 -6.05
CA HIS A 227 3.44 -7.75 -7.44
C HIS A 227 2.15 -8.44 -7.90
N THR A 228 1.34 -7.70 -8.64
CA THR A 228 -0.03 -8.05 -9.00
C THR A 228 -0.08 -8.67 -10.38
N LEU A 229 -0.39 -9.97 -10.46
CA LEU A 229 -0.59 -10.69 -11.72
C LEU A 229 -1.97 -11.34 -11.74
N SER A 230 -2.57 -11.42 -12.93
CA SER A 230 -3.81 -12.17 -13.13
C SER A 230 -3.54 -13.66 -13.32
N PRO A 231 -4.52 -14.55 -13.07
CA PRO A 231 -4.40 -15.98 -13.40
C PRO A 231 -4.02 -16.22 -14.86
N ASP A 232 -4.59 -15.43 -15.78
CA ASP A 232 -4.32 -15.55 -17.22
C ASP A 232 -2.88 -15.21 -17.59
N GLU A 233 -2.19 -14.41 -16.76
CA GLU A 233 -0.76 -14.12 -16.92
C GLU A 233 0.12 -15.16 -16.25
N LEU A 234 -0.34 -15.75 -15.16
CA LEU A 234 0.40 -16.83 -14.49
C LEU A 234 0.34 -18.13 -15.29
N ASP A 235 -0.82 -18.44 -15.88
CA ASP A 235 -1.06 -19.63 -16.67
C ASP A 235 -2.00 -19.27 -17.84
N PRO A 236 -1.46 -18.76 -18.96
CA PRO A 236 -2.26 -18.28 -20.08
C PRO A 236 -3.07 -19.41 -20.70
N PRO A 237 -4.40 -19.28 -20.85
CA PRO A 237 -5.25 -20.26 -21.52
C PRO A 237 -5.20 -20.08 -23.04
N LEU A 238 -4.00 -20.16 -23.60
CA LEU A 238 -3.76 -19.90 -25.03
C LEU A 238 -3.52 -21.22 -25.78
N GLU A 239 -4.08 -21.33 -26.99
CA GLU A 239 -3.92 -22.51 -27.84
C GLU A 239 -3.93 -22.10 -29.33
N GLY A 240 -3.06 -22.72 -30.12
CA GLY A 240 -2.98 -22.55 -31.58
C GLY A 240 -2.21 -21.30 -32.00
N ASP A 241 -2.46 -20.88 -33.24
CA ASP A 241 -1.80 -19.71 -33.83
C ASP A 241 -2.49 -18.42 -33.41
N LEU A 242 -1.75 -17.53 -32.79
CA LEU A 242 -2.26 -16.31 -32.17
C LEU A 242 -1.36 -15.11 -32.50
N ARG A 243 -1.96 -13.94 -32.57
CA ARG A 243 -1.24 -12.67 -32.59
C ARG A 243 -1.31 -12.03 -31.21
N VAL A 244 -0.19 -12.00 -30.51
CA VAL A 244 -0.07 -11.29 -29.24
C VAL A 244 0.27 -9.83 -29.50
N VAL A 245 -0.46 -8.92 -28.86
CA VAL A 245 -0.29 -7.47 -29.03
C VAL A 245 0.13 -6.87 -27.71
N ASP A 246 1.21 -6.08 -27.74
CA ASP A 246 1.66 -5.30 -26.59
C ASP A 246 0.63 -4.21 -26.27
N SER A 247 0.17 -4.17 -25.04
CA SER A 247 -0.89 -3.24 -24.59
C SER A 247 -0.42 -1.78 -24.49
N GLU A 248 0.89 -1.53 -24.47
CA GLU A 248 1.47 -0.19 -24.35
C GLU A 248 1.91 0.38 -25.70
N THR A 249 2.54 -0.45 -26.55
CA THR A 249 3.09 -0.01 -27.83
C THR A 249 2.16 -0.30 -28.99
N GLY A 250 1.28 -1.30 -28.88
CA GLY A 250 0.43 -1.80 -29.95
C GLY A 250 1.17 -2.72 -30.94
N ASP A 251 2.44 -3.04 -30.70
CA ASP A 251 3.22 -3.96 -31.51
C ASP A 251 2.69 -5.38 -31.37
N GLY A 252 2.61 -6.10 -32.48
CA GLY A 252 2.09 -7.46 -32.51
C GLY A 252 3.13 -8.48 -32.93
N VAL A 253 3.14 -9.65 -32.26
CA VAL A 253 3.97 -10.79 -32.62
C VAL A 253 3.09 -12.00 -32.85
N ASP A 254 3.27 -12.70 -33.98
CA ASP A 254 2.58 -13.94 -34.25
C ASP A 254 3.30 -15.09 -33.55
N ILE A 255 2.57 -15.89 -32.78
CA ILE A 255 3.09 -17.03 -32.03
C ILE A 255 2.21 -18.26 -32.25
N THR A 256 2.78 -19.44 -32.12
CA THR A 256 2.02 -20.67 -31.98
C THR A 256 2.05 -21.07 -30.49
N ALA A 257 0.89 -21.01 -29.84
CA ALA A 257 0.74 -21.40 -28.45
C ALA A 257 0.59 -22.93 -28.38
N ASP A 258 1.71 -23.61 -28.24
CA ASP A 258 1.79 -25.04 -27.96
C ASP A 258 2.32 -25.28 -26.53
N LEU A 259 2.34 -26.53 -26.12
CA LEU A 259 2.82 -26.90 -24.78
C LEU A 259 4.26 -26.45 -24.53
N TYR A 260 5.12 -26.53 -25.52
CA TYR A 260 6.53 -26.11 -25.40
C TYR A 260 6.65 -24.60 -25.20
N THR A 261 5.91 -23.83 -25.97
CA THR A 261 5.88 -22.36 -25.88
C THR A 261 5.33 -21.92 -24.52
N LEU A 262 4.26 -22.55 -24.04
CA LEU A 262 3.68 -22.24 -22.73
C LEU A 262 4.61 -22.62 -21.59
N ASP A 263 5.29 -23.75 -21.64
CA ASP A 263 6.28 -24.14 -20.63
C ASP A 263 7.47 -23.17 -20.59
N ALA A 264 7.97 -22.76 -21.78
CA ALA A 264 9.02 -21.75 -21.87
C ALA A 264 8.58 -20.39 -21.30
N TYR A 265 7.32 -20.02 -21.51
CA TYR A 265 6.73 -18.80 -20.90
C TYR A 265 6.71 -18.90 -19.38
N ARG A 266 6.15 -20.00 -18.83
CA ARG A 266 6.08 -20.20 -17.37
C ARG A 266 7.45 -20.17 -16.73
N GLN A 267 8.45 -20.80 -17.36
CA GLN A 267 9.82 -20.77 -16.87
C GLN A 267 10.39 -19.34 -16.85
N ARG A 268 10.23 -18.58 -17.93
CA ARG A 268 10.72 -17.20 -18.01
C ARG A 268 10.03 -16.29 -16.98
N LEU A 269 8.72 -16.46 -16.78
CA LEU A 269 7.96 -15.74 -15.78
C LEU A 269 8.50 -16.03 -14.36
N ALA A 270 8.71 -17.31 -14.04
CA ALA A 270 9.25 -17.75 -12.75
C ALA A 270 10.68 -17.19 -12.52
N GLU A 271 11.54 -17.24 -13.53
CA GLU A 271 12.89 -16.67 -13.47
C GLU A 271 12.87 -15.14 -13.26
N TRP A 272 11.96 -14.45 -13.92
CA TRP A 272 11.79 -13.01 -13.76
C TRP A 272 11.27 -12.65 -12.36
N GLN A 273 10.26 -13.35 -11.86
CA GLN A 273 9.78 -13.17 -10.48
C GLN A 273 10.88 -13.43 -9.45
N ALA A 274 11.66 -14.50 -9.62
CA ALA A 274 12.78 -14.82 -8.74
C ALA A 274 13.87 -13.73 -8.75
N ARG A 275 14.15 -13.12 -9.91
CA ARG A 275 15.08 -11.99 -10.01
C ARG A 275 14.55 -10.77 -9.27
N LEU A 276 13.27 -10.42 -9.43
CA LEU A 276 12.65 -9.31 -8.72
C LEU A 276 12.67 -9.51 -7.20
N GLU A 277 12.37 -10.72 -6.73
CA GLU A 277 12.46 -11.08 -5.31
C GLU A 277 13.90 -10.98 -4.79
N GLN A 278 14.88 -11.47 -5.55
CA GLN A 278 16.29 -11.38 -5.18
C GLN A 278 16.78 -9.93 -5.08
N VAL A 279 16.44 -9.08 -6.06
CA VAL A 279 16.79 -7.65 -6.04
C VAL A 279 16.12 -6.94 -4.87
N SER A 280 14.84 -7.25 -4.62
CA SER A 280 14.08 -6.71 -3.49
C SER A 280 14.71 -7.08 -2.16
N THR A 281 15.05 -8.34 -1.96
CA THR A 281 15.69 -8.85 -0.74
C THR A 281 17.03 -8.18 -0.48
N LYS A 282 17.89 -8.07 -1.51
CA LYS A 282 19.18 -7.38 -1.42
C LYS A 282 19.06 -5.92 -0.99
N ARG A 283 17.94 -5.28 -1.34
CA ARG A 283 17.65 -3.86 -1.04
C ARG A 283 16.75 -3.67 0.18
N ARG A 284 16.42 -4.74 0.92
CA ARG A 284 15.51 -4.71 2.07
C ARG A 284 14.11 -4.22 1.72
N VAL A 285 13.66 -4.53 0.52
CA VAL A 285 12.30 -4.29 0.04
C VAL A 285 11.51 -5.59 0.22
N SER A 286 10.32 -5.51 0.78
CA SER A 286 9.43 -6.66 0.91
C SER A 286 8.76 -6.93 -0.44
N TYR A 287 9.03 -8.07 -1.04
CA TYR A 287 8.37 -8.53 -2.25
C TYR A 287 7.21 -9.45 -1.88
N VAL A 288 6.01 -9.15 -2.37
CA VAL A 288 4.77 -9.87 -2.05
C VAL A 288 4.07 -10.24 -3.35
N PRO A 289 4.11 -11.50 -3.78
CA PRO A 289 3.26 -11.97 -4.87
C PRO A 289 1.79 -11.78 -4.49
N THR A 290 1.03 -11.13 -5.36
CA THR A 290 -0.33 -10.71 -5.07
C THR A 290 -1.23 -11.01 -6.28
N PRO A 291 -1.58 -12.29 -6.52
CA PRO A 291 -2.48 -12.61 -7.62
C PRO A 291 -3.83 -11.93 -7.43
N THR A 292 -4.47 -11.53 -8.54
CA THR A 292 -5.75 -10.79 -8.50
C THR A 292 -6.91 -11.59 -7.87
N THR A 293 -6.72 -12.88 -7.66
CA THR A 293 -7.65 -13.76 -6.94
C THR A 293 -7.45 -13.77 -5.43
N LEU A 294 -6.36 -13.14 -4.92
CA LEU A 294 -6.07 -13.11 -3.49
C LEU A 294 -7.16 -12.32 -2.74
N PRO A 295 -7.79 -12.90 -1.70
CA PRO A 295 -8.75 -12.17 -0.89
C PRO A 295 -8.13 -10.95 -0.22
N LEU A 296 -8.77 -9.79 -0.32
CA LEU A 296 -8.27 -8.54 0.26
C LEU A 296 -8.08 -8.62 1.78
N THR A 297 -8.90 -9.43 2.46
CA THR A 297 -8.73 -9.70 3.89
C THR A 297 -7.40 -10.36 4.20
N GLU A 298 -6.97 -11.31 3.36
CA GLU A 298 -5.70 -12.01 3.52
C GLU A 298 -4.52 -11.05 3.27
N LEU A 299 -4.59 -10.23 2.22
CA LEU A 299 -3.61 -9.20 1.93
C LEU A 299 -3.44 -8.24 3.11
N VAL A 300 -4.55 -7.75 3.68
CA VAL A 300 -4.53 -6.84 4.83
C VAL A 300 -3.97 -7.52 6.07
N PHE A 301 -4.33 -8.78 6.33
CA PHE A 301 -3.78 -9.53 7.45
C PHE A 301 -2.27 -9.73 7.31
N ALA A 302 -1.78 -10.05 6.11
CA ALA A 302 -0.35 -10.18 5.85
C ALA A 302 0.37 -8.84 6.13
N GLU A 303 -0.20 -7.71 5.69
CA GLU A 303 0.36 -6.39 5.94
C GLU A 303 0.31 -5.99 7.44
N LEU A 304 -0.78 -6.26 8.14
CA LEU A 304 -0.90 -6.01 9.59
C LEU A 304 0.12 -6.84 10.39
N ARG A 305 0.31 -8.10 10.03
CA ARG A 305 1.34 -8.97 10.66
C ARG A 305 2.75 -8.43 10.40
N ARG A 306 3.04 -8.05 9.16
CA ARG A 306 4.34 -7.47 8.80
C ARG A 306 4.66 -6.23 9.63
N ARG A 307 3.67 -5.38 9.89
CA ARG A 307 3.81 -4.19 10.75
C ARG A 307 3.82 -4.50 12.23
N ARG A 308 3.72 -5.77 12.65
CA ARG A 308 3.58 -6.19 14.04
C ARG A 308 2.40 -5.52 14.76
N VAL A 309 1.36 -5.14 14.02
CA VAL A 309 0.12 -4.60 14.59
C VAL A 309 -0.77 -5.73 15.10
N VAL A 310 -0.58 -6.95 14.59
CA VAL A 310 -1.21 -8.18 15.08
C VAL A 310 -0.10 -9.18 15.42
N ALA A 311 -0.09 -9.73 16.64
CA ALA A 311 0.81 -10.82 16.99
C ALA A 311 0.44 -12.08 16.19
N ALA A 312 1.46 -12.91 15.88
CA ALA A 312 1.27 -14.17 15.19
C ALA A 312 0.47 -15.17 16.04
#